data_4a85d8701ed77582a642aed591a50f67
#
_entry.id   4a85d8701ed77582a642aed591a50f67
#
_cell.length_a   1.000
_cell.length_b   1.000
_cell.length_c   1.000
_cell.angle_alpha   90.00
_cell.angle_beta   90.00
_cell.angle_gamma   90.00
#
_symmetry.space_group_name_H-M   'P 1'
#
loop_
_entity.id
_entity.type
_entity.pdbx_description
1 polymer ?
#
loop_
_entity_poly.entity_id
_entity_poly.type
_entity_poly.pdbx_seq_one_letter_code
_entity_poly.pdbx_strand_id
1 'polypeptide(L)'
;SYFCLLDQKYKRGVVRTLLTPDSCCIADATWTTAKIGDLGSFTKGAPLSKADIAPDGTPFILYGELYTTYHEVINAVIRRTQAQPEKQYYSRVGDVIIPTSGETPEEISTAACVMLPDIILAGDLNIFRSSKIDGRIMSYILNHIVNGQIARIAQGKSVVHIQASELSKIEISYPDYNTQRKMFKIFDALNTRTEIAQKKLMALRCMQKALLQQLF
;
A
#
# COMPACT_ATOMS: atom_id res chain seq x y z
N SER A 1 11.52 17.56 -6.13
CA SER A 1 11.81 18.74 -5.30
C SER A 1 12.26 18.31 -3.92
N TYR A 2 13.26 19.00 -3.38
CA TYR A 2 13.94 18.71 -2.10
C TYR A 2 12.93 18.64 -0.92
N PHE A 3 11.94 19.52 -0.89
CA PHE A 3 10.89 19.53 0.14
C PHE A 3 10.02 18.27 0.13
N CYS A 4 9.66 17.74 -1.03
CA CYS A 4 8.85 16.51 -1.13
C CYS A 4 9.64 15.29 -0.63
N LEU A 5 10.96 15.24 -0.92
CA LEU A 5 11.84 14.19 -0.43
C LEU A 5 12.03 14.23 1.09
N LEU A 6 12.15 15.43 1.67
CA LEU A 6 12.25 15.61 3.12
C LEU A 6 10.97 15.17 3.83
N ASP A 7 9.82 15.53 3.29
CA ASP A 7 8.52 15.17 3.88
C ASP A 7 8.29 13.65 3.84
N GLN A 8 8.65 13.00 2.73
CA GLN A 8 8.60 11.53 2.62
C GLN A 8 9.58 10.84 3.58
N LYS A 9 10.80 11.35 3.73
CA LYS A 9 11.78 10.83 4.70
C LYS A 9 11.28 10.99 6.13
N TYR A 10 10.70 12.14 6.46
CA TYR A 10 10.11 12.39 7.77
C TYR A 10 8.95 11.42 8.05
N LYS A 11 7.99 11.30 7.13
CA LYS A 11 6.89 10.33 7.24
C LYS A 11 7.43 8.93 7.50
N ARG A 12 8.37 8.47 6.69
CA ARG A 12 8.98 7.14 6.83
C ARG A 12 9.66 6.95 8.19
N GLY A 13 10.35 7.97 8.70
CA GLY A 13 10.97 7.95 10.03
C GLY A 13 9.93 7.77 11.13
N VAL A 14 8.89 8.59 11.14
CA VAL A 14 7.81 8.51 12.14
C VAL A 14 7.10 7.16 12.09
N VAL A 15 6.75 6.68 10.88
CA VAL A 15 6.08 5.38 10.70
C VAL A 15 6.93 4.26 11.27
N ARG A 16 8.24 4.22 10.95
CA ARG A 16 9.15 3.19 11.48
C ARG A 16 9.28 3.25 12.99
N THR A 17 9.45 4.44 13.55
CA THR A 17 9.53 4.62 15.02
C THR A 17 8.27 4.08 15.71
N LEU A 18 7.09 4.37 15.18
CA LEU A 18 5.83 3.92 15.76
C LEU A 18 5.58 2.42 15.58
N LEU A 19 6.03 1.82 14.47
CA LEU A 19 5.83 0.40 14.17
C LEU A 19 6.96 -0.51 14.68
N THR A 20 7.92 0.01 15.42
CA THR A 20 8.98 -0.78 16.06
C THR A 20 8.75 -0.82 17.57
N PRO A 21 8.61 -2.00 18.20
CA PRO A 21 8.27 -2.12 19.63
C PRO A 21 9.16 -1.28 20.54
N ASP A 22 10.49 -1.34 20.36
CA ASP A 22 11.47 -0.68 21.24
C ASP A 22 11.49 0.84 21.10
N SER A 23 10.98 1.40 20.00
CA SER A 23 10.97 2.84 19.75
C SER A 23 9.58 3.46 19.77
N CYS A 24 8.52 2.66 19.94
CA CYS A 24 7.14 3.12 19.98
C CYS A 24 6.90 3.99 21.21
N CYS A 25 6.49 5.24 20.98
CA CYS A 25 6.20 6.20 22.07
C CYS A 25 4.73 6.23 22.50
N ILE A 26 3.89 5.32 22.00
CA ILE A 26 2.49 5.22 22.41
C ILE A 26 2.43 4.49 23.75
N ALA A 27 1.90 5.17 24.79
CA ALA A 27 1.76 4.59 26.11
C ALA A 27 0.83 3.36 26.10
N ASP A 28 1.16 2.38 26.93
CA ASP A 28 0.41 1.13 27.14
C ASP A 28 0.29 0.24 25.88
N ALA A 29 1.17 0.43 24.90
CA ALA A 29 1.22 -0.41 23.69
C ALA A 29 1.68 -1.83 24.04
N THR A 30 0.83 -2.80 23.80
CA THR A 30 1.19 -4.23 23.88
C THR A 30 1.43 -4.80 22.50
N TRP A 31 2.47 -5.64 22.37
CA TRP A 31 2.92 -6.16 21.09
C TRP A 31 2.81 -7.68 21.05
N THR A 32 2.43 -8.18 19.88
CA THR A 32 2.38 -9.61 19.57
C THR A 32 3.23 -9.88 18.35
N THR A 33 3.96 -10.99 18.34
CA THR A 33 4.74 -11.44 17.20
C THR A 33 4.10 -12.70 16.63
N ALA A 34 3.90 -12.74 15.31
CA ALA A 34 3.31 -13.88 14.61
C ALA A 34 3.75 -13.90 13.14
N LYS A 35 3.67 -15.09 12.52
CA LYS A 35 3.82 -15.21 11.07
C LYS A 35 2.61 -14.63 10.35
N ILE A 36 2.82 -14.02 9.20
CA ILE A 36 1.73 -13.44 8.40
C ILE A 36 0.66 -14.49 8.08
N GLY A 37 1.06 -15.72 7.77
CA GLY A 37 0.13 -16.81 7.50
C GLY A 37 -0.78 -17.21 8.67
N ASP A 38 -0.36 -16.94 9.91
CA ASP A 38 -1.16 -17.21 11.12
C ASP A 38 -2.19 -16.09 11.39
N LEU A 39 -1.99 -14.94 10.76
CA LEU A 39 -2.85 -13.76 10.92
C LEU A 39 -4.01 -13.73 9.94
N GLY A 40 -3.87 -14.35 8.77
CA GLY A 40 -4.90 -14.30 7.74
C GLY A 40 -4.66 -15.28 6.61
N SER A 41 -5.40 -15.10 5.53
CA SER A 41 -5.33 -15.96 4.35
C SER A 41 -5.00 -15.15 3.10
N PHE A 42 -4.36 -15.81 2.14
CA PHE A 42 -4.04 -15.23 0.84
C PHE A 42 -4.95 -15.81 -0.25
N THR A 43 -5.40 -14.93 -1.16
CA THR A 43 -6.06 -15.29 -2.41
C THR A 43 -5.37 -14.57 -3.58
N LYS A 44 -5.72 -14.93 -4.81
CA LYS A 44 -5.16 -14.31 -6.03
C LYS A 44 -6.11 -13.27 -6.61
N GLY A 45 -5.56 -12.34 -7.39
CA GLY A 45 -6.33 -11.39 -8.18
C GLY A 45 -7.03 -12.03 -9.38
N ALA A 46 -8.04 -11.34 -9.92
CA ALA A 46 -8.74 -11.76 -11.13
C ALA A 46 -7.79 -11.78 -12.34
N PRO A 47 -7.96 -12.70 -13.29
CA PRO A 47 -7.12 -12.80 -14.49
C PRO A 47 -7.49 -11.71 -15.53
N LEU A 48 -7.44 -10.45 -15.10
CA LEU A 48 -7.66 -9.27 -15.94
C LEU A 48 -6.37 -8.48 -16.11
N SER A 49 -6.29 -7.72 -17.18
CA SER A 49 -5.09 -7.00 -17.61
C SER A 49 -5.40 -5.55 -18.00
N LYS A 50 -4.39 -4.84 -18.52
CA LYS A 50 -4.58 -3.49 -19.08
C LYS A 50 -5.54 -3.45 -20.27
N ALA A 51 -5.73 -4.57 -20.98
CA ALA A 51 -6.68 -4.67 -22.09
C ALA A 51 -8.14 -4.56 -21.64
N ASP A 52 -8.41 -4.85 -20.36
CA ASP A 52 -9.76 -4.80 -19.77
C ASP A 52 -10.14 -3.42 -19.24
N ILE A 53 -9.29 -2.40 -19.41
CA ILE A 53 -9.59 -1.01 -19.02
C ILE A 53 -10.70 -0.47 -19.91
N ALA A 54 -11.73 0.09 -19.27
CA ALA A 54 -12.86 0.74 -19.92
C ALA A 54 -13.09 2.16 -19.38
N PRO A 55 -13.76 3.05 -20.14
CA PRO A 55 -14.07 4.41 -19.68
C PRO A 55 -15.07 4.43 -18.52
N ASP A 56 -15.90 3.41 -18.41
CA ASP A 56 -16.94 3.23 -17.40
C ASP A 56 -17.02 1.78 -16.91
N GLY A 57 -17.94 1.48 -15.99
CA GLY A 57 -18.15 0.15 -15.42
C GLY A 57 -17.70 0.04 -13.97
N THR A 58 -17.37 -1.18 -13.54
CA THR A 58 -16.96 -1.48 -12.17
C THR A 58 -15.54 -0.97 -11.88
N PRO A 59 -15.30 -0.29 -10.75
CA PRO A 59 -13.96 0.09 -10.35
C PRO A 59 -13.07 -1.14 -10.21
N PHE A 60 -11.81 -1.06 -10.69
CA PHE A 60 -10.85 -2.14 -10.52
C PHE A 60 -9.42 -1.62 -10.36
N ILE A 61 -8.58 -2.41 -9.71
CA ILE A 61 -7.18 -2.12 -9.43
C ILE A 61 -6.33 -3.17 -10.12
N LEU A 62 -5.35 -2.72 -10.91
CA LEU A 62 -4.30 -3.55 -11.48
C LEU A 62 -3.03 -3.45 -10.63
N TYR A 63 -2.28 -4.55 -10.51
CA TYR A 63 -1.07 -4.64 -9.70
C TYR A 63 -0.04 -3.53 -10.00
N GLY A 64 0.13 -3.15 -11.28
CA GLY A 64 1.06 -2.09 -11.67
C GLY A 64 0.75 -0.70 -11.14
N GLU A 65 -0.50 -0.46 -10.70
CA GLU A 65 -0.88 0.83 -10.10
C GLU A 65 -0.36 1.00 -8.67
N LEU A 66 0.04 -0.10 -8.01
CA LEU A 66 0.71 -0.06 -6.70
C LEU A 66 2.07 0.63 -6.75
N TYR A 67 2.71 0.66 -7.93
CA TYR A 67 4.03 1.29 -8.12
C TYR A 67 3.94 2.76 -8.50
N THR A 68 2.82 3.19 -9.08
CA THR A 68 2.71 4.48 -9.75
C THR A 68 1.64 5.41 -9.16
N THR A 69 0.59 4.86 -8.61
CA THR A 69 -0.65 5.60 -8.33
C THR A 69 -1.04 5.55 -6.86
N TYR A 70 -0.96 4.38 -6.24
CA TYR A 70 -1.45 4.18 -4.89
C TYR A 70 -0.32 4.17 -3.87
N HIS A 71 -0.68 4.50 -2.64
CA HIS A 71 0.17 4.44 -1.46
C HIS A 71 -0.34 3.34 -0.51
N GLU A 72 0.05 3.40 0.76
CA GLU A 72 -0.27 2.37 1.74
C GLU A 72 -1.77 2.14 1.99
N VAL A 73 -2.63 3.14 1.67
CA VAL A 73 -4.09 3.05 1.84
C VAL A 73 -4.81 3.59 0.61
N ILE A 74 -5.74 2.81 0.07
CA ILE A 74 -6.52 3.13 -1.12
C ILE A 74 -7.95 3.49 -0.71
N ASN A 75 -8.30 4.77 -0.83
CA ASN A 75 -9.63 5.31 -0.55
C ASN A 75 -10.40 5.72 -1.82
N ALA A 76 -9.76 5.68 -2.99
CA ALA A 76 -10.36 5.98 -4.28
C ALA A 76 -9.70 5.16 -5.38
N VAL A 77 -10.45 4.78 -6.40
CA VAL A 77 -9.98 3.97 -7.53
C VAL A 77 -10.23 4.72 -8.83
N ILE A 78 -9.22 4.75 -9.70
CA ILE A 78 -9.24 5.53 -10.94
C ILE A 78 -9.75 4.71 -12.12
N ARG A 79 -9.36 3.44 -12.20
CA ARG A 79 -9.67 2.57 -13.34
C ARG A 79 -11.03 1.92 -13.23
N ARG A 80 -11.60 1.62 -14.40
CA ARG A 80 -12.88 0.91 -14.53
C ARG A 80 -12.78 -0.18 -15.57
N THR A 81 -13.63 -1.20 -15.44
CA THR A 81 -13.75 -2.31 -16.38
C THR A 81 -15.20 -2.73 -16.56
N GLN A 82 -15.54 -3.23 -17.75
CA GLN A 82 -16.83 -3.88 -18.03
C GLN A 82 -16.82 -5.38 -17.67
N ALA A 83 -15.65 -5.93 -17.33
CA ALA A 83 -15.54 -7.33 -16.93
C ALA A 83 -16.32 -7.58 -15.61
N GLN A 84 -16.91 -8.78 -15.52
CA GLN A 84 -17.64 -9.26 -14.34
C GLN A 84 -17.04 -10.59 -13.88
N PRO A 85 -15.88 -10.56 -13.20
CA PRO A 85 -15.28 -11.78 -12.68
C PRO A 85 -16.09 -12.34 -11.51
N GLU A 86 -15.70 -13.53 -11.04
CA GLU A 86 -16.32 -14.16 -9.89
C GLU A 86 -16.21 -13.30 -8.62
N LYS A 87 -17.18 -13.45 -7.71
CA LYS A 87 -17.28 -12.66 -6.45
C LYS A 87 -16.05 -12.74 -5.56
N GLN A 88 -15.26 -13.79 -5.64
CA GLN A 88 -14.04 -13.96 -4.87
C GLN A 88 -12.97 -12.90 -5.15
N TYR A 89 -13.00 -12.29 -6.34
CA TYR A 89 -12.06 -11.26 -6.79
C TYR A 89 -12.44 -9.83 -6.39
N TYR A 90 -13.61 -9.66 -5.76
CA TYR A 90 -14.02 -8.37 -5.26
C TYR A 90 -13.43 -8.09 -3.87
N SER A 91 -13.03 -6.86 -3.66
CA SER A 91 -12.44 -6.41 -2.41
C SER A 91 -13.46 -6.40 -1.27
N ARG A 92 -12.93 -6.61 -0.07
CA ARG A 92 -13.56 -6.28 1.19
C ARG A 92 -12.77 -5.14 1.84
N VAL A 93 -13.44 -4.29 2.60
CA VAL A 93 -12.78 -3.24 3.35
C VAL A 93 -11.70 -3.85 4.25
N GLY A 94 -10.47 -3.37 4.10
CA GLY A 94 -9.32 -3.88 4.85
C GLY A 94 -8.51 -4.97 4.14
N ASP A 95 -8.88 -5.39 2.91
CA ASP A 95 -8.03 -6.28 2.11
C ASP A 95 -6.69 -5.61 1.82
N VAL A 96 -5.60 -6.34 2.00
CA VAL A 96 -4.25 -5.87 1.66
C VAL A 96 -3.78 -6.55 0.39
N ILE A 97 -3.44 -5.74 -0.60
CA ILE A 97 -2.96 -6.21 -1.90
C ILE A 97 -1.45 -6.04 -2.00
N ILE A 98 -0.79 -7.07 -2.52
CA ILE A 98 0.66 -7.17 -2.68
C ILE A 98 0.93 -7.71 -4.08
N PRO A 99 1.81 -7.11 -4.90
CA PRO A 99 2.15 -7.66 -6.20
C PRO A 99 2.75 -9.07 -6.10
N THR A 100 2.49 -9.91 -7.08
CA THR A 100 3.19 -11.22 -7.21
C THR A 100 4.38 -11.14 -8.13
N SER A 101 4.46 -10.11 -8.98
CA SER A 101 5.54 -9.86 -9.92
C SER A 101 5.92 -8.39 -9.96
N GLY A 102 7.16 -8.07 -10.25
CA GLY A 102 7.68 -6.72 -10.39
C GLY A 102 8.99 -6.71 -11.18
N GLU A 103 9.41 -5.54 -11.65
CA GLU A 103 10.68 -5.38 -12.35
C GLU A 103 11.85 -5.28 -11.35
N THR A 104 11.58 -4.79 -10.16
CA THR A 104 12.58 -4.62 -9.09
C THR A 104 12.12 -5.25 -7.77
N PRO A 105 13.06 -5.62 -6.89
CA PRO A 105 12.74 -6.07 -5.53
C PRO A 105 11.99 -5.01 -4.70
N GLU A 106 12.22 -3.74 -4.96
CA GLU A 106 11.56 -2.62 -4.31
C GLU A 106 10.07 -2.56 -4.71
N GLU A 107 9.77 -2.73 -5.99
CA GLU A 107 8.39 -2.78 -6.48
C GLU A 107 7.60 -3.92 -5.84
N ILE A 108 8.14 -5.14 -5.89
CA ILE A 108 7.45 -6.32 -5.37
C ILE A 108 7.24 -6.28 -3.85
N SER A 109 7.98 -5.43 -3.14
CA SER A 109 7.84 -5.22 -1.71
C SER A 109 6.82 -4.15 -1.33
N THR A 110 6.05 -3.62 -2.29
CA THR A 110 4.98 -2.67 -2.02
C THR A 110 3.68 -3.37 -1.62
N ALA A 111 2.88 -2.70 -0.80
CA ALA A 111 1.57 -3.19 -0.39
C ALA A 111 0.60 -2.03 -0.19
N ALA A 112 -0.70 -2.27 -0.41
CA ALA A 112 -1.72 -1.28 -0.13
C ALA A 112 -2.97 -1.93 0.49
N CYS A 113 -3.57 -1.24 1.46
CA CYS A 113 -4.84 -1.62 2.05
C CYS A 113 -5.99 -0.97 1.31
N VAL A 114 -6.93 -1.77 0.80
CA VAL A 114 -8.12 -1.29 0.09
C VAL A 114 -9.23 -1.01 1.09
N MET A 115 -9.68 0.25 1.17
CA MET A 115 -10.73 0.69 2.09
C MET A 115 -12.11 0.80 1.43
N LEU A 116 -12.24 0.30 0.23
CA LEU A 116 -13.48 0.29 -0.56
C LEU A 116 -13.96 -1.15 -0.76
N PRO A 117 -15.23 -1.45 -0.53
CA PRO A 117 -15.81 -2.74 -0.91
C PRO A 117 -16.06 -2.80 -2.43
N ASP A 118 -16.27 -4.00 -2.94
CA ASP A 118 -16.75 -4.27 -4.29
C ASP A 118 -15.86 -3.71 -5.43
N ILE A 119 -14.56 -3.55 -5.16
CA ILE A 119 -13.54 -3.22 -6.17
C ILE A 119 -12.97 -4.53 -6.73
N ILE A 120 -12.88 -4.67 -8.03
CA ILE A 120 -12.22 -5.81 -8.66
C ILE A 120 -10.71 -5.69 -8.46
N LEU A 121 -10.11 -6.69 -7.81
CA LEU A 121 -8.67 -6.79 -7.60
C LEU A 121 -8.08 -7.71 -8.67
N ALA A 122 -7.24 -7.16 -9.57
CA ALA A 122 -6.92 -7.81 -10.81
C ALA A 122 -5.42 -7.88 -11.12
N GLY A 123 -5.07 -8.87 -11.92
CA GLY A 123 -3.72 -9.16 -12.34
C GLY A 123 -2.90 -9.91 -11.28
N ASP A 124 -1.60 -9.79 -11.38
CA ASP A 124 -0.62 -10.48 -10.52
C ASP A 124 -0.61 -9.91 -9.10
N LEU A 125 -1.67 -10.19 -8.34
CA LEU A 125 -1.86 -9.79 -6.94
C LEU A 125 -1.96 -10.99 -6.00
N ASN A 126 -1.31 -10.89 -4.85
CA ASN A 126 -1.66 -11.58 -3.63
C ASN A 126 -2.59 -10.70 -2.82
N ILE A 127 -3.77 -11.19 -2.45
CA ILE A 127 -4.77 -10.49 -1.63
C ILE A 127 -4.75 -11.13 -0.25
N PHE A 128 -4.33 -10.38 0.75
CA PHE A 128 -4.31 -10.83 2.14
C PHE A 128 -5.55 -10.34 2.88
N ARG A 129 -6.26 -11.25 3.54
CA ARG A 129 -7.46 -11.01 4.35
C ARG A 129 -7.23 -11.45 5.78
N SER A 130 -7.50 -10.56 6.73
CA SER A 130 -7.33 -10.83 8.15
C SER A 130 -8.46 -10.20 8.98
N SER A 131 -8.80 -10.86 10.08
CA SER A 131 -9.62 -10.30 11.17
C SER A 131 -8.80 -10.02 12.44
N LYS A 132 -7.50 -10.35 12.43
CA LYS A 132 -6.62 -10.27 13.60
C LYS A 132 -5.77 -8.99 13.62
N ILE A 133 -5.55 -8.38 12.46
CA ILE A 133 -4.79 -7.13 12.30
C ILE A 133 -5.54 -6.20 11.34
N ASP A 134 -5.52 -4.90 11.64
CA ASP A 134 -6.07 -3.88 10.73
C ASP A 134 -5.24 -3.86 9.43
N GLY A 135 -5.90 -3.99 8.27
CA GLY A 135 -5.23 -4.04 6.97
C GLY A 135 -4.38 -2.80 6.68
N ARG A 136 -4.78 -1.64 7.20
CA ARG A 136 -3.99 -0.40 7.06
C ARG A 136 -2.65 -0.52 7.80
N ILE A 137 -2.66 -1.02 9.04
CA ILE A 137 -1.43 -1.25 9.81
C ILE A 137 -0.58 -2.32 9.13
N MET A 138 -1.22 -3.39 8.62
CA MET A 138 -0.52 -4.43 7.87
C MET A 138 0.19 -3.87 6.64
N SER A 139 -0.46 -3.02 5.85
CA SER A 139 0.19 -2.39 4.68
C SER A 139 1.38 -1.52 5.07
N TYR A 140 1.29 -0.76 6.16
CA TYR A 140 2.43 0.02 6.67
C TYR A 140 3.59 -0.87 7.15
N ILE A 141 3.30 -1.98 7.85
CA ILE A 141 4.33 -2.94 8.27
C ILE A 141 5.04 -3.53 7.04
N LEU A 142 4.29 -3.96 6.03
CA LEU A 142 4.86 -4.51 4.80
C LEU A 142 5.77 -3.51 4.08
N ASN A 143 5.34 -2.26 3.93
CA ASN A 143 6.09 -1.23 3.21
C ASN A 143 7.29 -0.68 3.98
N HIS A 144 7.26 -0.65 5.32
CA HIS A 144 8.24 0.11 6.08
C HIS A 144 9.09 -0.72 7.04
N ILE A 145 8.62 -1.90 7.47
CA ILE A 145 9.32 -2.75 8.44
C ILE A 145 9.94 -3.96 7.74
N VAL A 146 9.13 -4.75 7.04
CA VAL A 146 9.57 -6.04 6.45
C VAL A 146 9.82 -5.98 4.95
N ASN A 147 9.70 -4.81 4.30
CA ASN A 147 9.95 -4.64 2.87
C ASN A 147 11.32 -5.18 2.43
N GLY A 148 12.37 -4.97 3.23
CA GLY A 148 13.69 -5.51 2.95
C GLY A 148 13.77 -7.04 3.05
N GLN A 149 12.94 -7.68 3.88
CA GLN A 149 12.82 -9.14 3.92
C GLN A 149 12.09 -9.65 2.68
N ILE A 150 10.97 -9.00 2.30
CA ILE A 150 10.21 -9.32 1.09
C ILE A 150 11.11 -9.23 -0.14
N ALA A 151 11.88 -8.14 -0.29
CA ALA A 151 12.80 -7.94 -1.40
C ALA A 151 13.89 -9.03 -1.48
N ARG A 152 14.36 -9.57 -0.35
CA ARG A 152 15.39 -10.63 -0.32
C ARG A 152 14.85 -12.00 -0.71
N ILE A 153 13.61 -12.32 -0.39
CA ILE A 153 12.99 -13.62 -0.72
C ILE A 153 12.40 -13.64 -2.12
N ALA A 154 12.24 -12.48 -2.74
CA ALA A 154 11.79 -12.35 -4.11
C ALA A 154 12.85 -12.92 -5.08
N GLN A 155 12.42 -13.77 -6.02
CA GLN A 155 13.30 -14.50 -6.92
C GLN A 155 13.01 -14.15 -8.37
N GLY A 156 14.06 -14.03 -9.19
CA GLY A 156 13.98 -13.78 -10.63
C GLY A 156 15.18 -12.99 -11.13
N LYS A 157 15.45 -13.07 -12.44
CA LYS A 157 16.58 -12.33 -13.07
C LYS A 157 16.12 -11.05 -13.78
N SER A 158 15.05 -11.12 -14.54
CA SER A 158 14.46 -10.00 -15.30
C SER A 158 13.09 -9.58 -14.75
N VAL A 159 12.33 -10.52 -14.21
CA VAL A 159 11.09 -10.29 -13.48
C VAL A 159 11.23 -11.01 -12.14
N VAL A 160 10.96 -10.29 -11.08
CA VAL A 160 11.03 -10.80 -9.71
C VAL A 160 9.64 -11.28 -9.30
N HIS A 161 9.56 -12.46 -8.69
CA HIS A 161 8.29 -13.04 -8.24
C HIS A 161 8.31 -13.32 -6.74
N ILE A 162 7.15 -13.19 -6.10
CA ILE A 162 6.93 -13.62 -4.72
C ILE A 162 5.61 -14.36 -4.57
N GLN A 163 5.65 -15.49 -3.91
CA GLN A 163 4.47 -16.31 -3.66
C GLN A 163 3.88 -16.07 -2.27
N ALA A 164 2.57 -16.28 -2.14
CA ALA A 164 1.87 -16.20 -0.87
C ALA A 164 2.48 -17.12 0.21
N SER A 165 2.98 -18.29 -0.19
CA SER A 165 3.67 -19.23 0.71
C SER A 165 4.94 -18.66 1.33
N GLU A 166 5.67 -17.81 0.61
CA GLU A 166 6.86 -17.14 1.13
C GLU A 166 6.46 -15.98 2.05
N LEU A 167 5.49 -15.15 1.64
CA LEU A 167 4.95 -14.08 2.47
C LEU A 167 4.41 -14.61 3.80
N SER A 168 3.75 -15.77 3.78
CA SER A 168 3.17 -16.42 4.97
C SER A 168 4.20 -16.79 6.04
N LYS A 169 5.45 -16.99 5.65
CA LYS A 169 6.56 -17.36 6.58
C LYS A 169 7.18 -16.18 7.29
N ILE A 170 6.97 -14.95 6.78
CA ILE A 170 7.54 -13.74 7.37
C ILE A 170 6.90 -13.52 8.74
N GLU A 171 7.76 -13.30 9.74
CA GLU A 171 7.36 -12.94 11.08
C GLU A 171 7.28 -11.43 11.22
N ILE A 172 6.19 -10.95 11.80
CA ILE A 172 5.96 -9.53 12.08
C ILE A 172 5.57 -9.33 13.54
N SER A 173 5.99 -8.18 14.10
CA SER A 173 5.47 -7.68 15.37
C SER A 173 4.42 -6.62 15.09
N TYR A 174 3.29 -6.68 15.76
CA TYR A 174 2.19 -5.73 15.61
C TYR A 174 1.57 -5.40 16.98
N PRO A 175 1.07 -4.17 17.16
CA PRO A 175 0.51 -3.74 18.44
C PRO A 175 -0.94 -4.20 18.61
N ASP A 176 -1.45 -4.09 19.83
CA ASP A 176 -2.86 -4.30 20.15
C ASP A 176 -3.79 -3.35 19.36
N TYR A 177 -5.07 -3.70 19.27
CA TYR A 177 -6.05 -2.99 18.46
C TYR A 177 -6.21 -1.50 18.83
N ASN A 178 -6.16 -1.16 20.12
CA ASN A 178 -6.29 0.24 20.55
C ASN A 178 -5.08 1.06 20.10
N THR A 179 -3.90 0.48 20.18
CA THR A 179 -2.65 1.09 19.70
C THR A 179 -2.67 1.23 18.18
N GLN A 180 -3.13 0.21 17.42
CA GLN A 180 -3.31 0.31 15.97
C GLN A 180 -4.19 1.50 15.59
N ARG A 181 -5.32 1.72 16.29
CA ARG A 181 -6.20 2.87 16.05
C ARG A 181 -5.53 4.21 16.31
N LYS A 182 -4.72 4.31 17.38
CA LYS A 182 -3.94 5.53 17.67
C LYS A 182 -2.91 5.80 16.58
N MET A 183 -2.16 4.78 16.17
CA MET A 183 -1.16 4.88 15.09
C MET A 183 -1.78 5.32 13.78
N PHE A 184 -2.91 4.72 13.40
CA PHE A 184 -3.56 5.05 12.14
C PHE A 184 -3.97 6.53 12.08
N LYS A 185 -4.47 7.12 13.18
CA LYS A 185 -4.77 8.56 13.21
C LYS A 185 -3.53 9.42 12.92
N ILE A 186 -2.38 9.00 13.43
CA ILE A 186 -1.11 9.70 13.17
C ILE A 186 -0.71 9.53 11.70
N PHE A 187 -0.80 8.32 11.15
CA PHE A 187 -0.46 8.05 9.74
C PHE A 187 -1.37 8.80 8.77
N ASP A 188 -2.67 8.86 9.07
CA ASP A 188 -3.65 9.61 8.28
C ASP A 188 -3.35 11.11 8.28
N ALA A 189 -3.02 11.68 9.44
CA ALA A 189 -2.59 13.07 9.55
C ALA A 189 -1.30 13.35 8.76
N LEU A 190 -0.33 12.43 8.79
CA LEU A 190 0.90 12.54 8.00
C LEU A 190 0.63 12.48 6.49
N ASN A 191 -0.25 11.57 6.05
CA ASN A 191 -0.65 11.48 4.65
C ASN A 191 -1.32 12.77 4.17
N THR A 192 -2.31 13.25 4.92
CA THR A 192 -3.00 14.51 4.62
C THR A 192 -2.03 15.69 4.51
N ARG A 193 -1.07 15.78 5.43
CA ARG A 193 -0.03 16.80 5.38
C ARG A 193 0.80 16.71 4.11
N THR A 194 1.24 15.50 3.75
CA THR A 194 2.05 15.26 2.53
C THR A 194 1.26 15.61 1.27
N GLU A 195 -0.02 15.23 1.19
CA GLU A 195 -0.89 15.59 0.06
C GLU A 195 -1.07 17.11 -0.08
N ILE A 196 -1.30 17.80 1.04
CA ILE A 196 -1.43 19.27 1.03
C ILE A 196 -0.13 19.93 0.55
N ALA A 197 1.03 19.45 1.01
CA ALA A 197 2.33 19.95 0.60
C ALA A 197 2.57 19.74 -0.90
N GLN A 198 2.21 18.56 -1.43
CA GLN A 198 2.31 18.26 -2.86
C GLN A 198 1.40 19.15 -3.72
N LYS A 199 0.13 19.33 -3.31
CA LYS A 199 -0.82 20.22 -3.99
C LYS A 199 -0.31 21.67 -4.02
N LYS A 200 0.20 22.17 -2.89
CA LYS A 200 0.79 23.53 -2.83
C LYS A 200 1.98 23.68 -3.78
N LEU A 201 2.88 22.68 -3.80
CA LEU A 201 4.03 22.70 -4.70
C LEU A 201 3.60 22.71 -6.18
N MET A 202 2.60 21.92 -6.52
CA MET A 202 2.05 21.87 -7.88
C MET A 202 1.45 23.21 -8.29
N ALA A 203 0.67 23.84 -7.42
CA ALA A 203 0.09 25.17 -7.66
C ALA A 203 1.17 26.22 -7.86
N LEU A 204 2.22 26.24 -7.01
CA LEU A 204 3.33 27.19 -7.14
C LEU A 204 4.09 27.00 -8.47
N ARG A 205 4.32 25.77 -8.91
CA ARG A 205 4.94 25.48 -10.22
C ARG A 205 4.07 25.96 -11.39
N CYS A 206 2.76 25.77 -11.31
CA CYS A 206 1.83 26.29 -12.32
C CYS A 206 1.86 27.82 -12.38
N MET A 207 1.85 28.49 -11.22
CA MET A 207 1.96 29.95 -11.14
C MET A 207 3.28 30.44 -11.70
N GLN A 208 4.40 29.83 -11.35
CA GLN A 208 5.72 30.15 -11.88
C GLN A 208 5.75 30.05 -13.41
N LYS A 209 5.20 28.95 -13.96
CA LYS A 209 5.12 28.74 -15.42
C LYS A 209 4.27 29.83 -16.10
N ALA A 210 3.11 30.17 -15.51
CA ALA A 210 2.24 31.22 -16.05
C ALA A 210 2.91 32.60 -16.05
N LEU A 211 3.61 32.96 -14.96
CA LEU A 211 4.35 34.20 -14.87
C LEU A 211 5.51 34.28 -15.89
N LEU A 212 6.26 33.19 -16.07
CA LEU A 212 7.31 33.14 -17.10
C LEU A 212 6.74 33.32 -18.52
N GLN A 213 5.57 32.75 -18.81
CA GLN A 213 4.91 32.93 -20.11
C GLN A 213 4.39 34.36 -20.37
N GLN A 214 4.21 35.18 -19.33
CA GLN A 214 3.84 36.58 -19.45
C GLN A 214 5.02 37.53 -19.66
N LEU A 215 6.25 37.03 -19.36
CA LEU A 215 7.49 37.83 -19.46
C LEU A 215 8.20 37.62 -20.81
N PHE A 216 7.79 36.64 -21.57
CA PHE A 216 8.32 36.29 -22.90
C PHE A 216 7.18 36.13 -23.92
#